data_cfcccf36c283821f7dc74876dcffc7d0
#
_entry.id   cfcccf36c283821f7dc74876dcffc7d0
#
_cell.length_a   1.000
_cell.length_b   1.000
_cell.length_c   1.000
_cell.angle_alpha   90.00
_cell.angle_beta   90.00
_cell.angle_gamma   90.00
#
_symmetry.space_group_name_H-M   'P 1'
#
loop_
_entity.id
_entity.type
_entity.pdbx_description
1 polymer ?
#
loop_
_entity_poly.entity_id
_entity_poly.type
_entity_poly.pdbx_seq_one_letter_code
_entity_poly.pdbx_strand_id
1 'polypeptide(L)'
;MKTIKYLSVCLTALLFGLMGMNATPIGAQTGKHDLTRRTWSDGFSSYTVRRGTGGLLLFEGGSLYEGGYAFALKPEGGDFYRLQPAPGRSDIPILGEPGNIVRLRPYGYEMYLVVYDEKSVPFYVLAPIKDLRKEIEADLTNYYLAGEYSDKEGRTITFFPSPIMTPQNRKVKGLTADGEAVRYTFGEEYHTPTNVVILPDGSAYLVKKTDDGLTVRKTTMKEDEWDKDGEVIIRNAQRTRYLSELDSLVPGDFPCAALQALTMGQLFRFSDEDLRMMRNEIYARRGLRFSKDGKIQKHFESKDWYHPEADDVSDRLTELDALNIAMIRRVEEMNKTLIPLLLLMGLQGKAPEPER
;
A
#
# COMPACT_ATOMS: atom_id res chain seq x y z
N MET A 1 -27.89 3.78 -4.65
CA MET A 1 -28.00 2.52 -5.42
C MET A 1 -26.75 2.16 -6.25
N LYS A 2 -25.57 2.70 -5.99
CA LYS A 2 -24.29 2.37 -6.68
C LYS A 2 -23.28 1.62 -5.79
N THR A 3 -23.53 1.52 -4.50
CA THR A 3 -22.66 0.86 -3.50
C THR A 3 -22.74 -0.67 -3.55
N ILE A 4 -23.78 -1.22 -4.18
CA ILE A 4 -24.05 -2.69 -4.21
C ILE A 4 -23.16 -3.43 -5.23
N LYS A 5 -22.57 -2.74 -6.23
CA LYS A 5 -21.76 -3.43 -7.26
C LYS A 5 -20.37 -3.87 -6.79
N TYR A 6 -19.77 -3.19 -5.82
CA TYR A 6 -18.46 -3.61 -5.28
C TYR A 6 -18.59 -4.74 -4.25
N LEU A 7 -19.67 -4.74 -3.48
CA LEU A 7 -20.00 -5.86 -2.59
C LEU A 7 -20.25 -7.17 -3.38
N SER A 8 -20.82 -7.07 -4.59
CA SER A 8 -21.09 -8.23 -5.44
C SER A 8 -19.83 -8.93 -5.95
N VAL A 9 -18.75 -8.20 -6.23
CA VAL A 9 -17.50 -8.81 -6.71
C VAL A 9 -16.77 -9.54 -5.58
N CYS A 10 -16.76 -8.97 -4.37
CA CYS A 10 -16.18 -9.64 -3.19
C CYS A 10 -17.03 -10.81 -2.72
N LEU A 11 -18.37 -10.70 -2.77
CA LEU A 11 -19.28 -11.75 -2.32
C LEU A 11 -19.28 -12.97 -3.25
N THR A 12 -19.15 -12.77 -4.56
CA THR A 12 -19.05 -13.88 -5.53
C THR A 12 -17.76 -14.69 -5.33
N ALA A 13 -16.69 -14.04 -4.91
CA ALA A 13 -15.43 -14.69 -4.57
C ALA A 13 -15.54 -15.63 -3.36
N LEU A 14 -16.34 -15.25 -2.35
CA LEU A 14 -16.53 -16.03 -1.12
C LEU A 14 -17.35 -17.30 -1.32
N LEU A 15 -18.38 -17.26 -2.16
CA LEU A 15 -19.25 -18.41 -2.41
C LEU A 15 -18.54 -19.58 -3.11
N PHE A 16 -17.47 -19.31 -3.88
CA PHE A 16 -16.68 -20.35 -4.52
C PHE A 16 -15.62 -20.97 -3.59
N GLY A 17 -15.12 -20.26 -2.58
CA GLY A 17 -14.14 -20.78 -1.62
C GLY A 17 -14.74 -21.74 -0.56
N LEU A 18 -16.02 -21.60 -0.23
CA LEU A 18 -16.70 -22.41 0.79
C LEU A 18 -17.31 -23.72 0.27
N MET A 19 -17.41 -23.90 -1.04
CA MET A 19 -17.99 -25.10 -1.64
C MET A 19 -16.95 -26.10 -2.08
N GLY A 20 -15.90 -26.42 -1.37
CA GLY A 20 -15.08 -27.62 -1.59
C GLY A 20 -14.85 -28.07 -3.05
N MET A 21 -15.11 -27.23 -4.02
CA MET A 21 -14.83 -27.49 -5.43
C MET A 21 -13.33 -27.30 -5.63
N ASN A 22 -12.66 -28.37 -6.04
CA ASN A 22 -11.33 -28.34 -6.61
C ASN A 22 -11.26 -27.22 -7.67
N ALA A 23 -11.01 -26.00 -7.23
CA ALA A 23 -10.61 -24.93 -8.12
C ALA A 23 -9.30 -25.40 -8.73
N THR A 24 -9.35 -25.93 -9.94
CA THR A 24 -8.15 -26.11 -10.75
C THR A 24 -7.39 -24.79 -10.67
N PRO A 25 -6.13 -24.80 -10.20
CA PRO A 25 -5.35 -23.59 -10.15
C PRO A 25 -5.36 -22.98 -11.56
N ILE A 26 -5.65 -21.68 -11.66
CA ILE A 26 -5.66 -20.92 -12.91
C ILE A 26 -4.36 -21.10 -13.73
N GLY A 27 -3.35 -21.78 -13.17
CA GLY A 27 -2.08 -22.11 -13.78
C GLY A 27 -2.07 -23.10 -14.93
N ALA A 28 -3.19 -23.68 -15.36
CA ALA A 28 -3.20 -24.66 -16.45
C ALA A 28 -3.60 -24.11 -17.83
N GLN A 29 -3.95 -22.83 -17.93
CA GLN A 29 -4.13 -22.19 -19.25
C GLN A 29 -2.86 -21.48 -19.66
N THR A 30 -2.00 -22.16 -20.43
CA THR A 30 -0.86 -21.63 -21.18
C THR A 30 -1.28 -20.70 -22.33
N GLY A 31 -2.23 -19.80 -22.07
CA GLY A 31 -2.53 -18.68 -22.94
C GLY A 31 -1.65 -17.52 -22.49
N LYS A 32 -0.76 -17.05 -23.40
CA LYS A 32 0.03 -15.84 -23.18
C LYS A 32 -0.86 -14.73 -22.64
N HIS A 33 -0.73 -14.40 -21.37
CA HIS A 33 -1.42 -13.26 -20.79
C HIS A 33 -0.99 -12.00 -21.56
N ASP A 34 -1.95 -11.27 -22.11
CA ASP A 34 -1.66 -10.06 -22.88
C ASP A 34 -1.48 -8.89 -21.92
N LEU A 35 -0.22 -8.64 -21.53
CA LEU A 35 0.14 -7.56 -20.62
C LEU A 35 -0.20 -6.18 -21.18
N THR A 36 -0.40 -6.05 -22.50
CA THR A 36 -0.70 -4.76 -23.15
C THR A 36 -2.12 -4.26 -22.91
N ARG A 37 -2.99 -5.08 -22.33
CA ARG A 37 -4.39 -4.73 -22.05
C ARG A 37 -4.61 -4.08 -20.69
N ARG A 38 -3.56 -3.91 -19.91
CA ARG A 38 -3.64 -3.40 -18.54
C ARG A 38 -2.65 -2.26 -18.34
N THR A 39 -2.99 -1.36 -17.45
CA THR A 39 -2.04 -0.42 -16.84
C THR A 39 -1.46 -1.07 -15.60
N TRP A 40 -0.17 -0.91 -15.39
CA TRP A 40 0.58 -1.49 -14.29
C TRP A 40 1.08 -0.40 -13.36
N SER A 41 1.22 -0.68 -12.08
CA SER A 41 1.69 0.29 -11.10
C SER A 41 2.53 -0.36 -10.01
N ASP A 42 3.52 0.38 -9.53
CA ASP A 42 4.28 0.10 -8.32
C ASP A 42 3.71 0.84 -7.09
N GLY A 43 2.59 1.55 -7.26
CA GLY A 43 1.96 2.38 -6.25
C GLY A 43 2.41 3.85 -6.26
N PHE A 44 3.47 4.21 -7.02
CA PHE A 44 3.93 5.58 -7.25
C PHE A 44 3.74 6.03 -8.69
N SER A 45 3.93 5.11 -9.61
CA SER A 45 3.93 5.34 -11.04
C SER A 45 2.95 4.42 -11.73
N SER A 46 2.47 4.81 -12.89
CA SER A 46 1.66 3.97 -13.75
C SER A 46 2.34 3.77 -15.10
N TYR A 47 2.21 2.56 -15.66
CA TYR A 47 2.85 2.15 -16.89
C TYR A 47 1.82 1.57 -17.85
N THR A 48 1.78 2.11 -19.07
CA THR A 48 1.12 1.47 -20.21
C THR A 48 2.11 0.56 -20.91
N VAL A 49 1.61 -0.52 -21.53
CA VAL A 49 2.47 -1.51 -22.18
C VAL A 49 2.16 -1.56 -23.66
N ARG A 50 3.19 -1.45 -24.49
CA ARG A 50 3.08 -1.66 -25.93
C ARG A 50 4.08 -2.71 -26.42
N ARG A 51 3.79 -3.31 -27.57
CA ARG A 51 4.71 -4.24 -28.21
C ARG A 51 5.77 -3.46 -29.00
N GLY A 52 7.02 -3.78 -28.73
CA GLY A 52 8.18 -3.29 -29.48
C GLY A 52 8.69 -4.31 -30.50
N THR A 53 9.79 -3.97 -31.15
CA THR A 53 10.47 -4.85 -32.09
C THR A 53 11.05 -6.08 -31.39
N GLY A 54 11.13 -7.21 -32.08
CA GLY A 54 11.69 -8.45 -31.52
C GLY A 54 10.86 -9.08 -30.38
N GLY A 55 9.59 -8.71 -30.23
CA GLY A 55 8.69 -9.24 -29.21
C GLY A 55 8.86 -8.61 -27.83
N LEU A 56 9.62 -7.53 -27.71
CA LEU A 56 9.77 -6.77 -26.48
C LEU A 56 8.41 -6.20 -26.03
N LEU A 57 8.20 -6.14 -24.73
CA LEU A 57 7.10 -5.41 -24.10
C LEU A 57 7.68 -4.13 -23.51
N LEU A 58 7.30 -3.00 -24.06
CA LEU A 58 7.77 -1.68 -23.62
C LEU A 58 6.78 -1.10 -22.61
N PHE A 59 7.27 -0.88 -21.42
CA PHE A 59 6.57 -0.21 -20.33
C PHE A 59 6.93 1.27 -20.38
N GLU A 60 5.94 2.09 -20.62
CA GLU A 60 6.08 3.54 -20.72
C GLU A 60 5.10 4.20 -19.78
N GLY A 61 5.60 5.06 -18.94
CA GLY A 61 4.77 5.73 -17.95
C GLY A 61 5.55 6.78 -17.18
N GLY A 62 5.02 7.19 -16.08
CA GLY A 62 5.67 8.13 -15.20
C GLY A 62 5.02 8.18 -13.85
N SER A 63 5.75 8.72 -12.88
CA SER A 63 5.17 9.11 -11.62
C SER A 63 4.30 10.34 -11.84
N LEU A 64 3.36 10.55 -10.94
CA LEU A 64 2.58 11.79 -10.91
C LEU A 64 3.47 13.02 -10.64
N TYR A 65 4.71 12.80 -10.15
CA TYR A 65 5.67 13.84 -9.75
C TYR A 65 6.75 14.15 -10.79
N GLU A 66 7.10 13.21 -11.67
CA GLU A 66 8.27 13.33 -12.54
C GLU A 66 8.02 12.75 -13.92
N GLY A 67 8.86 13.16 -14.88
CA GLY A 67 8.79 12.76 -16.29
C GLY A 67 8.85 11.25 -16.53
N GLY A 68 8.57 10.88 -17.77
CA GLY A 68 8.32 9.50 -18.16
C GLY A 68 9.47 8.53 -17.91
N TYR A 69 9.17 7.44 -17.25
CA TYR A 69 10.03 6.28 -17.11
C TYR A 69 9.70 5.25 -18.19
N ALA A 70 10.73 4.57 -18.69
CA ALA A 70 10.52 3.49 -19.62
C ALA A 70 11.50 2.36 -19.36
N PHE A 71 11.01 1.13 -19.42
CA PHE A 71 11.81 -0.09 -19.40
C PHE A 71 11.21 -1.12 -20.35
N ALA A 72 11.92 -2.21 -20.58
CA ALA A 72 11.45 -3.28 -21.44
C ALA A 72 11.50 -4.64 -20.73
N LEU A 73 10.52 -5.48 -21.04
CA LEU A 73 10.53 -6.89 -20.69
C LEU A 73 10.75 -7.73 -21.95
N LYS A 74 11.83 -8.49 -21.97
CA LYS A 74 12.12 -9.48 -23.00
C LYS A 74 11.53 -10.82 -22.58
N PRO A 75 10.58 -11.40 -23.34
CA PRO A 75 10.08 -12.75 -23.05
C PRO A 75 11.20 -13.79 -23.10
N GLU A 76 11.27 -14.67 -22.09
CA GLU A 76 12.21 -15.80 -22.03
C GLU A 76 11.50 -17.16 -22.06
N GLY A 77 10.16 -17.15 -22.17
CA GLY A 77 9.31 -18.33 -22.25
C GLY A 77 8.38 -18.49 -21.04
N GLY A 78 7.18 -19.02 -21.26
CA GLY A 78 6.14 -19.11 -20.22
C GLY A 78 5.85 -17.74 -19.62
N ASP A 79 5.85 -17.69 -18.29
CA ASP A 79 5.59 -16.48 -17.51
C ASP A 79 6.86 -15.75 -17.08
N PHE A 80 7.98 -16.00 -17.76
CA PHE A 80 9.30 -15.44 -17.46
C PHE A 80 9.67 -14.35 -18.46
N TYR A 81 10.18 -13.26 -17.92
CA TYR A 81 10.68 -12.12 -18.67
C TYR A 81 12.00 -11.66 -18.07
N ARG A 82 12.85 -11.07 -18.91
CA ARG A 82 14.07 -10.39 -18.50
C ARG A 82 13.86 -8.90 -18.55
N LEU A 83 14.13 -8.24 -17.43
CA LEU A 83 14.12 -6.79 -17.33
C LEU A 83 15.33 -6.21 -18.05
N GLN A 84 15.13 -5.18 -18.84
CA GLN A 84 16.21 -4.47 -19.54
C GLN A 84 15.84 -3.01 -19.79
N PRO A 85 16.82 -2.14 -20.04
CA PRO A 85 16.56 -0.77 -20.46
C PRO A 85 15.66 -0.72 -21.69
N ALA A 86 14.82 0.30 -21.78
CA ALA A 86 14.08 0.58 -23.00
C ALA A 86 15.04 0.96 -24.14
N PRO A 87 14.70 0.71 -25.43
CA PRO A 87 15.53 1.12 -26.54
C PRO A 87 15.92 2.59 -26.48
N GLY A 88 17.23 2.89 -26.58
CA GLY A 88 17.79 4.22 -26.48
C GLY A 88 18.05 4.73 -25.06
N ARG A 89 17.80 3.91 -24.04
CA ARG A 89 18.16 4.19 -22.63
C ARG A 89 19.22 3.22 -22.13
N SER A 90 20.03 3.68 -21.18
CA SER A 90 21.10 2.88 -20.55
C SER A 90 20.76 2.40 -19.15
N ASP A 91 19.67 2.89 -18.57
CA ASP A 91 19.28 2.69 -17.18
C ASP A 91 17.83 2.21 -17.01
N ILE A 92 17.55 1.65 -15.83
CA ILE A 92 16.23 1.29 -15.36
C ILE A 92 16.08 1.92 -13.95
N PRO A 93 15.72 3.22 -13.87
CA PRO A 93 15.91 4.00 -12.66
C PRO A 93 15.20 3.47 -11.40
N ILE A 94 14.09 2.74 -11.57
CA ILE A 94 13.23 2.35 -10.45
C ILE A 94 13.28 0.84 -10.17
N LEU A 95 13.50 0.02 -11.18
CA LEU A 95 13.33 -1.43 -11.11
C LEU A 95 14.62 -2.22 -10.87
N GLY A 96 15.75 -1.54 -10.67
CA GLY A 96 17.01 -2.17 -10.36
C GLY A 96 17.90 -2.46 -11.58
N GLU A 97 18.85 -3.39 -11.44
CA GLU A 97 19.86 -3.66 -12.42
C GLU A 97 19.33 -4.37 -13.67
N PRO A 98 19.87 -4.07 -14.86
CA PRO A 98 19.56 -4.82 -16.07
C PRO A 98 19.84 -6.32 -15.91
N GLY A 99 18.94 -7.14 -16.41
CA GLY A 99 19.08 -8.59 -16.34
C GLY A 99 18.27 -9.27 -15.23
N ASN A 100 17.59 -8.53 -14.37
CA ASN A 100 16.72 -9.12 -13.37
C ASN A 100 15.57 -9.92 -14.00
N ILE A 101 15.21 -11.02 -13.35
CA ILE A 101 14.12 -11.88 -13.78
C ILE A 101 12.80 -11.30 -13.29
N VAL A 102 11.84 -11.22 -14.20
CA VAL A 102 10.46 -10.84 -13.90
C VAL A 102 9.57 -12.05 -14.13
N ARG A 103 8.68 -12.33 -13.20
CA ARG A 103 7.68 -13.39 -13.33
C ARG A 103 6.29 -12.83 -13.23
N LEU A 104 5.40 -13.33 -14.09
CA LEU A 104 3.97 -13.10 -13.95
C LEU A 104 3.42 -14.11 -12.94
N ARG A 105 2.82 -13.63 -11.85
CA ARG A 105 2.34 -14.45 -10.75
C ARG A 105 0.88 -14.15 -10.39
N PRO A 106 0.02 -15.17 -10.27
CA PRO A 106 -1.33 -15.00 -9.76
C PRO A 106 -1.30 -14.95 -8.23
N TYR A 107 -1.90 -13.90 -7.65
CA TYR A 107 -2.19 -13.82 -6.23
C TYR A 107 -3.62 -13.34 -6.03
N GLY A 108 -4.41 -14.12 -5.31
CA GLY A 108 -5.85 -13.87 -5.22
C GLY A 108 -6.51 -13.94 -6.59
N TYR A 109 -7.13 -12.87 -7.02
CA TYR A 109 -7.84 -12.78 -8.31
C TYR A 109 -7.08 -12.01 -9.38
N GLU A 110 -5.89 -11.51 -9.07
CA GLU A 110 -5.13 -10.67 -9.97
C GLU A 110 -3.77 -11.30 -10.33
N MET A 111 -3.24 -10.88 -11.47
CA MET A 111 -1.92 -11.23 -11.93
C MET A 111 -0.96 -10.09 -11.63
N TYR A 112 0.18 -10.39 -11.05
CA TYR A 112 1.22 -9.42 -10.70
C TYR A 112 2.50 -9.71 -11.45
N LEU A 113 3.25 -8.65 -11.79
CA LEU A 113 4.61 -8.77 -12.26
C LEU A 113 5.55 -8.62 -11.05
N VAL A 114 6.26 -9.68 -10.74
CA VAL A 114 7.20 -9.71 -9.61
C VAL A 114 8.61 -9.73 -10.16
N VAL A 115 9.41 -8.74 -9.76
CA VAL A 115 10.83 -8.64 -10.11
C VAL A 115 11.64 -9.31 -9.01
N TYR A 116 12.59 -10.18 -9.42
CA TYR A 116 13.46 -10.92 -8.53
C TYR A 116 14.91 -10.48 -8.73
N ASP A 117 15.67 -10.45 -7.65
CA ASP A 117 17.11 -10.25 -7.70
C ASP A 117 17.85 -11.49 -8.18
N GLU A 118 19.18 -11.41 -8.26
CA GLU A 118 20.06 -12.53 -8.67
C GLU A 118 19.95 -13.76 -7.76
N LYS A 119 19.53 -13.57 -6.49
CA LYS A 119 19.32 -14.64 -5.50
C LYS A 119 17.90 -15.20 -5.54
N SER A 120 17.09 -14.78 -6.51
CA SER A 120 15.67 -15.12 -6.61
C SER A 120 14.82 -14.62 -5.42
N VAL A 121 15.25 -13.56 -4.77
CA VAL A 121 14.45 -12.87 -3.73
C VAL A 121 13.58 -11.81 -4.43
N PRO A 122 12.26 -11.79 -4.18
CA PRO A 122 11.39 -10.76 -4.73
C PRO A 122 11.75 -9.40 -4.13
N PHE A 123 11.86 -8.37 -4.98
CA PHE A 123 12.22 -7.05 -4.51
C PHE A 123 11.37 -5.92 -5.09
N TYR A 124 10.50 -6.23 -6.07
CA TYR A 124 9.62 -5.24 -6.64
C TYR A 124 8.36 -5.88 -7.20
N VAL A 125 7.23 -5.21 -7.06
CA VAL A 125 5.92 -5.69 -7.50
C VAL A 125 5.22 -4.62 -8.33
N LEU A 126 4.75 -5.01 -9.51
CA LEU A 126 3.82 -4.21 -10.29
C LEU A 126 2.44 -4.87 -10.25
N ALA A 127 1.46 -4.12 -9.79
CA ALA A 127 0.06 -4.51 -9.75
C ALA A 127 -0.68 -4.01 -11.00
N PRO A 128 -1.67 -4.75 -11.52
CA PRO A 128 -2.55 -4.24 -12.55
C PRO A 128 -3.53 -3.24 -11.92
N ILE A 129 -3.64 -2.06 -12.52
CA ILE A 129 -4.54 -1.00 -12.03
C ILE A 129 -5.44 -0.49 -13.15
N LYS A 130 -6.50 0.21 -12.76
CA LYS A 130 -7.36 0.95 -13.68
C LYS A 130 -7.04 2.44 -13.69
N ASP A 131 -6.72 2.98 -12.53
CA ASP A 131 -6.53 4.41 -12.31
C ASP A 131 -5.65 4.58 -11.07
N LEU A 132 -4.42 5.09 -11.26
CA LEU A 132 -3.44 5.23 -10.17
C LEU A 132 -3.95 6.14 -9.05
N ARG A 133 -4.62 7.24 -9.40
CA ARG A 133 -5.15 8.17 -8.41
C ARG A 133 -6.16 7.50 -7.49
N LYS A 134 -7.09 6.74 -8.07
CA LYS A 134 -8.11 6.01 -7.29
C LYS A 134 -7.51 4.91 -6.41
N GLU A 135 -6.46 4.25 -6.87
CA GLU A 135 -5.72 3.29 -6.05
C GLU A 135 -5.06 3.99 -4.86
N ILE A 136 -4.41 5.15 -5.07
CA ILE A 136 -3.81 5.93 -3.98
C ILE A 136 -4.87 6.40 -2.98
N GLU A 137 -6.01 6.91 -3.45
CA GLU A 137 -7.12 7.32 -2.58
C GLU A 137 -7.67 6.13 -1.76
N ALA A 138 -7.80 4.96 -2.39
CA ALA A 138 -8.24 3.74 -1.72
C ALA A 138 -7.23 3.27 -0.67
N ASP A 139 -5.94 3.30 -0.98
CA ASP A 139 -4.89 2.95 -0.03
C ASP A 139 -4.85 3.90 1.17
N LEU A 140 -4.96 5.22 0.93
CA LEU A 140 -5.03 6.22 1.99
C LEU A 140 -6.25 6.01 2.89
N THR A 141 -7.40 5.70 2.32
CA THR A 141 -8.64 5.48 3.06
C THR A 141 -8.62 4.18 3.84
N ASN A 142 -8.31 3.06 3.18
CA ASN A 142 -8.50 1.72 3.75
C ASN A 142 -7.35 1.27 4.64
N TYR A 143 -6.14 1.73 4.35
CA TYR A 143 -4.96 1.21 5.03
C TYR A 143 -4.24 2.27 5.86
N TYR A 144 -4.13 3.48 5.35
CA TYR A 144 -3.40 4.53 6.06
C TYR A 144 -4.22 5.17 7.17
N LEU A 145 -5.46 5.61 6.87
CA LEU A 145 -6.29 6.35 7.84
C LEU A 145 -7.20 5.43 8.66
N ALA A 146 -7.79 4.39 8.09
CA ALA A 146 -8.84 3.61 8.74
C ALA A 146 -8.44 3.14 10.15
N GLY A 147 -9.26 3.49 11.14
CA GLY A 147 -9.03 3.18 12.53
C GLY A 147 -9.70 4.14 13.50
N GLU A 148 -9.76 3.72 14.74
CA GLU A 148 -10.13 4.56 15.89
C GLU A 148 -8.86 5.03 16.56
N TYR A 149 -8.75 6.34 16.83
CA TYR A 149 -7.56 6.96 17.40
C TYR A 149 -7.95 7.75 18.65
N SER A 150 -7.13 7.65 19.70
CA SER A 150 -7.31 8.40 20.94
C SER A 150 -6.00 8.99 21.41
N ASP A 151 -6.00 10.26 21.79
CA ASP A 151 -4.85 10.92 22.38
C ASP A 151 -4.88 10.89 23.91
N LYS A 152 -3.82 11.40 24.53
CA LYS A 152 -3.69 11.45 26.00
C LYS A 152 -4.70 12.36 26.69
N GLU A 153 -5.33 13.28 25.97
CA GLU A 153 -6.35 14.19 26.47
C GLU A 153 -7.76 13.61 26.30
N GLY A 154 -7.85 12.38 25.78
CA GLY A 154 -9.11 11.69 25.52
C GLY A 154 -9.89 12.26 24.32
N ARG A 155 -9.20 12.97 23.41
CA ARG A 155 -9.80 13.34 22.12
C ARG A 155 -9.74 12.12 21.21
N THR A 156 -10.83 11.80 20.57
CA THR A 156 -10.97 10.63 19.71
C THR A 156 -11.43 11.02 18.32
N ILE A 157 -10.93 10.29 17.31
CA ILE A 157 -11.36 10.40 15.93
C ILE A 157 -11.38 9.02 15.30
N THR A 158 -12.44 8.75 14.55
CA THR A 158 -12.59 7.52 13.79
C THR A 158 -12.55 7.84 12.30
N PHE A 159 -11.62 7.21 11.58
CA PHE A 159 -11.62 7.17 10.13
C PHE A 159 -12.14 5.81 9.68
N PHE A 160 -13.22 5.81 8.90
CA PHE A 160 -13.81 4.58 8.37
C PHE A 160 -13.06 4.11 7.12
N PRO A 161 -13.16 2.83 6.72
CA PRO A 161 -12.67 2.30 5.44
C PRO A 161 -13.49 2.82 4.24
N SER A 162 -13.79 4.09 4.26
CA SER A 162 -14.48 4.91 3.25
C SER A 162 -14.17 6.36 3.59
N PRO A 163 -14.31 7.33 2.67
CA PRO A 163 -13.94 8.70 2.94
C PRO A 163 -14.93 9.40 3.90
N ILE A 164 -15.10 8.83 5.08
CA ILE A 164 -15.93 9.30 6.17
C ILE A 164 -15.12 9.27 7.46
N MET A 165 -15.22 10.31 8.27
CA MET A 165 -14.68 10.34 9.63
C MET A 165 -15.70 10.82 10.65
N THR A 166 -15.51 10.44 11.90
CA THR A 166 -16.34 10.89 13.02
C THR A 166 -15.45 11.33 14.17
N PRO A 167 -15.32 12.64 14.45
CA PRO A 167 -14.65 13.11 15.65
C PRO A 167 -15.56 12.83 16.87
N GLN A 168 -14.96 12.30 17.92
CA GLN A 168 -15.64 12.03 19.18
C GLN A 168 -14.94 12.78 20.29
N ASN A 169 -15.71 13.35 21.16
CA ASN A 169 -15.32 14.20 22.28
C ASN A 169 -15.29 15.70 21.93
N ARG A 170 -16.08 16.45 22.67
CA ARG A 170 -16.29 17.91 22.55
C ARG A 170 -15.01 18.77 22.57
N LYS A 171 -13.86 18.15 22.87
CA LYS A 171 -12.56 18.82 22.89
C LYS A 171 -11.91 18.93 21.49
N VAL A 172 -12.42 18.22 20.48
CA VAL A 172 -11.92 18.29 19.08
C VAL A 172 -12.63 19.46 18.37
N LYS A 173 -12.46 20.67 18.88
CA LYS A 173 -13.07 21.85 18.28
C LYS A 173 -12.47 22.09 16.88
N GLY A 174 -13.35 22.35 15.93
CA GLY A 174 -12.96 22.80 14.60
C GLY A 174 -12.95 21.74 13.51
N LEU A 175 -13.16 20.44 13.83
CA LEU A 175 -13.33 19.43 12.78
C LEU A 175 -14.79 19.31 12.32
N THR A 176 -15.69 18.99 13.26
CA THR A 176 -17.15 18.93 13.03
C THR A 176 -17.88 19.03 14.38
N ALA A 177 -19.22 18.93 14.38
CA ALA A 177 -19.97 18.67 15.59
C ALA A 177 -19.60 17.29 16.17
N ASP A 178 -19.54 17.20 17.51
CA ASP A 178 -19.13 16.00 18.24
C ASP A 178 -20.02 14.79 17.88
N GLY A 179 -19.39 13.71 17.44
CA GLY A 179 -20.07 12.47 17.03
C GLY A 179 -20.72 12.50 15.64
N GLU A 180 -20.68 13.64 14.95
CA GLU A 180 -21.24 13.75 13.61
C GLU A 180 -20.30 13.11 12.55
N ALA A 181 -20.87 12.21 11.74
CA ALA A 181 -20.15 11.63 10.62
C ALA A 181 -20.03 12.63 9.48
N VAL A 182 -18.82 12.85 9.00
CA VAL A 182 -18.57 13.76 7.88
C VAL A 182 -17.81 13.06 6.77
N ARG A 183 -18.24 13.31 5.53
CA ARG A 183 -17.52 12.87 4.34
C ARG A 183 -16.39 13.85 4.04
N TYR A 184 -15.24 13.32 3.61
CA TYR A 184 -14.09 14.13 3.20
C TYR A 184 -13.61 13.73 1.79
N THR A 185 -12.78 14.59 1.21
CA THR A 185 -11.97 14.28 0.02
C THR A 185 -10.50 14.45 0.36
N PHE A 186 -9.62 13.94 -0.48
CA PHE A 186 -8.18 14.15 -0.31
C PHE A 186 -7.73 15.42 -1.02
N GLY A 187 -6.85 16.18 -0.37
CA GLY A 187 -6.08 17.24 -0.99
C GLY A 187 -5.00 16.68 -1.91
N GLU A 188 -4.55 17.48 -2.85
CA GLU A 188 -3.54 17.08 -3.83
C GLU A 188 -2.30 17.97 -3.72
N GLU A 189 -1.15 17.39 -4.00
CA GLU A 189 0.08 18.07 -4.36
C GLU A 189 0.53 17.51 -5.72
N TYR A 190 0.83 18.38 -6.67
CA TYR A 190 1.25 17.97 -8.03
C TYR A 190 0.34 16.89 -8.65
N HIS A 191 -0.99 17.07 -8.52
CA HIS A 191 -2.03 16.14 -9.00
C HIS A 191 -2.05 14.77 -8.33
N THR A 192 -1.35 14.61 -7.22
CA THR A 192 -1.33 13.36 -6.44
C THR A 192 -2.13 13.53 -5.17
N PRO A 193 -3.05 12.60 -4.84
CA PRO A 193 -3.71 12.57 -3.55
C PRO A 193 -2.71 12.47 -2.40
N THR A 194 -2.87 13.34 -1.40
CA THR A 194 -2.03 13.40 -0.22
C THR A 194 -2.81 12.99 1.03
N ASN A 195 -2.15 12.94 2.17
CA ASN A 195 -2.77 12.71 3.47
C ASN A 195 -3.46 13.96 4.07
N VAL A 196 -3.85 14.90 3.24
CA VAL A 196 -4.70 16.04 3.61
C VAL A 196 -6.16 15.68 3.38
N VAL A 197 -6.99 15.79 4.42
CA VAL A 197 -8.43 15.61 4.33
C VAL A 197 -9.11 16.97 4.22
N ILE A 198 -10.02 17.12 3.25
CA ILE A 198 -10.77 18.34 2.98
C ILE A 198 -12.26 18.08 3.29
N LEU A 199 -12.84 18.89 4.16
CA LEU A 199 -14.23 18.81 4.55
C LEU A 199 -15.13 19.55 3.55
N PRO A 200 -16.45 19.30 3.57
CA PRO A 200 -17.41 19.97 2.67
C PRO A 200 -17.46 21.48 2.79
N ASP A 201 -17.08 22.04 3.94
CA ASP A 201 -16.98 23.48 4.18
C ASP A 201 -15.67 24.11 3.65
N GLY A 202 -14.80 23.31 3.03
CA GLY A 202 -13.49 23.72 2.52
C GLY A 202 -12.36 23.72 3.57
N SER A 203 -12.66 23.40 4.83
CA SER A 203 -11.62 23.25 5.86
C SER A 203 -10.71 22.07 5.51
N ALA A 204 -9.39 22.27 5.60
CA ALA A 204 -8.40 21.25 5.28
C ALA A 204 -7.53 20.90 6.51
N TYR A 205 -7.19 19.61 6.63
CA TYR A 205 -6.43 19.05 7.74
C TYR A 205 -5.37 18.08 7.27
N LEU A 206 -4.12 18.38 7.59
CA LEU A 206 -3.00 17.46 7.36
C LEU A 206 -3.03 16.36 8.44
N VAL A 207 -3.14 15.11 8.01
CA VAL A 207 -3.14 13.93 8.88
C VAL A 207 -1.81 13.22 8.72
N LYS A 208 -0.97 13.27 9.75
CA LYS A 208 0.35 12.64 9.75
C LYS A 208 0.39 11.50 10.75
N LYS A 209 0.79 10.31 10.29
CA LYS A 209 1.12 9.16 11.15
C LYS A 209 2.63 9.06 11.33
N THR A 210 3.01 8.75 12.56
CA THR A 210 4.38 8.42 12.96
C THR A 210 4.31 7.32 14.00
N ASP A 211 5.45 6.80 14.44
CA ASP A 211 5.50 5.80 15.51
C ASP A 211 4.98 6.34 16.85
N ASP A 212 4.94 7.68 17.00
CA ASP A 212 4.32 8.35 18.16
C ASP A 212 2.79 8.42 18.08
N GLY A 213 2.20 8.09 16.95
CA GLY A 213 0.76 8.11 16.69
C GLY A 213 0.33 9.10 15.61
N LEU A 214 -0.99 9.26 15.49
CA LEU A 214 -1.61 10.13 14.49
C LEU A 214 -1.70 11.56 15.01
N THR A 215 -1.26 12.53 14.21
CA THR A 215 -1.42 13.96 14.47
C THR A 215 -2.27 14.59 13.37
N VAL A 216 -3.27 15.37 13.75
CA VAL A 216 -4.14 16.13 12.85
C VAL A 216 -3.86 17.61 13.04
N ARG A 217 -3.54 18.32 11.98
CA ARG A 217 -3.28 19.76 11.96
C ARG A 217 -4.23 20.45 10.98
N LYS A 218 -4.70 21.63 11.33
CA LYS A 218 -5.32 22.52 10.36
C LYS A 218 -4.28 22.95 9.32
N THR A 219 -4.65 22.97 8.04
CA THR A 219 -3.75 23.34 6.97
C THR A 219 -4.42 24.24 5.94
N THR A 220 -3.62 24.86 5.11
CA THR A 220 -4.06 25.64 3.94
C THR A 220 -3.06 25.43 2.82
N MET A 221 -3.52 25.54 1.58
CA MET A 221 -2.65 25.49 0.41
C MET A 221 -1.88 26.81 0.28
N LYS A 222 -0.57 26.72 0.10
CA LYS A 222 0.34 27.86 -0.17
C LYS A 222 1.27 27.45 -1.31
N GLU A 223 1.29 28.21 -2.39
CA GLU A 223 2.22 28.01 -3.51
C GLU A 223 2.30 26.52 -3.97
N ASP A 224 1.13 25.88 -4.13
CA ASP A 224 0.96 24.47 -4.55
C ASP A 224 1.42 23.42 -3.53
N GLU A 225 1.79 23.80 -2.31
CA GLU A 225 2.09 22.90 -1.19
C GLU A 225 1.16 23.11 0.01
N TRP A 226 0.92 22.07 0.79
CA TRP A 226 0.15 22.16 2.02
C TRP A 226 1.02 22.65 3.20
N ASP A 227 0.53 23.67 3.90
CA ASP A 227 1.20 24.21 5.10
C ASP A 227 1.34 23.15 6.19
N LYS A 228 2.56 22.90 6.65
CA LYS A 228 2.90 21.88 7.66
C LYS A 228 2.89 22.42 9.09
N ASP A 229 2.72 23.74 9.29
CA ASP A 229 2.90 24.42 10.57
C ASP A 229 1.58 24.91 11.21
N GLY A 230 0.44 24.50 10.70
CA GLY A 230 -0.86 24.90 11.20
C GLY A 230 -1.19 24.38 12.61
N GLU A 231 -2.29 24.87 13.17
CA GLU A 231 -2.78 24.52 14.51
C GLU A 231 -2.97 23.01 14.66
N VAL A 232 -2.44 22.44 15.74
CA VAL A 232 -2.60 21.02 16.07
C VAL A 232 -3.95 20.81 16.75
N ILE A 233 -4.81 20.01 16.12
CA ILE A 233 -6.12 19.65 16.63
C ILE A 233 -6.06 18.39 17.50
N ILE A 234 -5.34 17.37 17.02
CA ILE A 234 -5.10 16.10 17.73
C ILE A 234 -3.60 15.83 17.65
N ARG A 235 -2.99 15.38 18.75
CA ARG A 235 -1.56 15.12 18.81
C ARG A 235 -1.27 13.69 19.27
N ASN A 236 -0.46 12.96 18.50
CA ASN A 236 0.06 11.66 18.87
C ASN A 236 -1.02 10.68 19.36
N ALA A 237 -2.19 10.71 18.70
CA ALA A 237 -3.30 9.82 19.03
C ALA A 237 -2.93 8.38 18.67
N GLN A 238 -3.02 7.49 19.65
CA GLN A 238 -2.73 6.07 19.44
C GLN A 238 -3.91 5.40 18.73
N ARG A 239 -3.62 4.50 17.80
CA ARG A 239 -4.66 3.68 17.19
C ARG A 239 -5.14 2.66 18.21
N THR A 240 -6.38 2.81 18.65
CA THR A 240 -7.02 1.90 19.61
C THR A 240 -7.69 0.73 18.93
N ARG A 241 -8.10 0.91 17.67
CA ARG A 241 -8.73 -0.13 16.87
C ARG A 241 -8.45 0.08 15.38
N TYR A 242 -8.08 -0.99 14.68
CA TYR A 242 -8.07 -1.02 13.23
C TYR A 242 -9.48 -1.21 12.70
N LEU A 243 -9.77 -0.65 11.53
CA LEU A 243 -11.04 -0.83 10.84
C LEU A 243 -10.74 -1.28 9.40
N SER A 244 -11.41 -2.33 8.96
CA SER A 244 -11.31 -2.83 7.60
C SER A 244 -12.66 -3.37 7.12
N GLU A 245 -13.02 -3.11 5.88
CA GLU A 245 -14.17 -3.76 5.24
C GLU A 245 -13.96 -5.27 5.05
N LEU A 246 -12.72 -5.73 5.15
CA LEU A 246 -12.31 -7.12 4.95
C LEU A 246 -12.23 -7.93 6.24
N ASP A 247 -12.51 -7.34 7.41
CA ASP A 247 -12.42 -8.01 8.73
C ASP A 247 -13.29 -9.26 8.83
N SER A 248 -14.43 -9.28 8.12
CA SER A 248 -15.30 -10.45 8.06
C SER A 248 -14.73 -11.60 7.23
N LEU A 249 -13.78 -11.35 6.34
CA LEU A 249 -13.16 -12.31 5.43
C LEU A 249 -11.84 -12.84 5.98
N VAL A 250 -11.01 -11.91 6.44
CA VAL A 250 -9.68 -12.19 6.98
C VAL A 250 -9.50 -11.31 8.21
N PRO A 251 -9.79 -11.83 9.41
CA PRO A 251 -9.65 -11.07 10.63
C PRO A 251 -8.19 -10.66 10.85
N GLY A 252 -7.99 -9.45 11.37
CA GLY A 252 -6.67 -8.88 11.66
C GLY A 252 -6.63 -7.38 11.41
N ASP A 253 -5.45 -6.80 11.61
CA ASP A 253 -5.24 -5.38 11.46
C ASP A 253 -4.80 -5.01 10.02
N PHE A 254 -4.24 -6.01 9.29
CA PHE A 254 -3.72 -5.85 7.93
C PHE A 254 -4.20 -6.97 6.98
N PRO A 255 -5.51 -7.11 6.74
CA PRO A 255 -6.04 -8.16 5.87
C PRO A 255 -5.51 -8.08 4.43
N CYS A 256 -5.10 -6.89 3.95
CA CYS A 256 -4.48 -6.71 2.65
C CYS A 256 -3.26 -7.60 2.45
N ALA A 257 -2.43 -7.78 3.50
CA ALA A 257 -1.23 -8.60 3.42
C ALA A 257 -1.51 -10.11 3.23
N ALA A 258 -2.72 -10.56 3.52
CA ALA A 258 -3.16 -11.94 3.30
C ALA A 258 -3.87 -12.17 1.97
N LEU A 259 -4.36 -11.10 1.32
CA LEU A 259 -5.26 -11.18 0.17
C LEU A 259 -4.62 -10.78 -1.15
N GLN A 260 -3.58 -9.94 -1.13
CA GLN A 260 -2.96 -9.39 -2.33
C GLN A 260 -1.45 -9.23 -2.17
N ALA A 261 -0.73 -9.17 -3.31
CA ALA A 261 0.67 -8.78 -3.31
C ALA A 261 0.78 -7.26 -3.11
N LEU A 262 1.60 -6.85 -2.15
CA LEU A 262 1.76 -5.45 -1.79
C LEU A 262 2.82 -4.79 -2.66
N THR A 263 2.52 -3.62 -3.20
CA THR A 263 3.47 -2.80 -3.93
C THR A 263 4.31 -1.95 -2.97
N MET A 264 5.45 -1.48 -3.44
CA MET A 264 6.33 -0.60 -2.67
C MET A 264 5.62 0.71 -2.30
N GLY A 265 4.87 1.30 -3.23
CA GLY A 265 4.13 2.54 -2.98
C GLY A 265 3.04 2.40 -1.93
N GLN A 266 2.37 1.24 -1.85
CA GLN A 266 1.44 0.95 -0.76
C GLN A 266 2.16 0.90 0.58
N LEU A 267 3.28 0.18 0.65
CA LEU A 267 4.03 -0.01 1.90
C LEU A 267 4.65 1.28 2.44
N PHE A 268 5.12 2.19 1.60
CA PHE A 268 5.65 3.49 2.04
C PHE A 268 4.62 4.40 2.72
N ARG A 269 3.33 4.09 2.63
CA ARG A 269 2.28 4.84 3.33
C ARG A 269 2.12 4.43 4.79
N PHE A 270 2.70 3.30 5.20
CA PHE A 270 2.64 2.82 6.58
C PHE A 270 3.79 3.37 7.42
N SER A 271 3.56 3.54 8.73
CA SER A 271 4.64 3.80 9.68
C SER A 271 5.52 2.55 9.86
N ASP A 272 6.73 2.73 10.39
CA ASP A 272 7.63 1.59 10.68
C ASP A 272 6.99 0.61 11.66
N GLU A 273 6.20 1.10 12.63
CA GLU A 273 5.46 0.23 13.57
C GLU A 273 4.35 -0.54 12.84
N ASP A 274 3.58 0.10 11.96
CA ASP A 274 2.56 -0.58 11.16
C ASP A 274 3.21 -1.66 10.26
N LEU A 275 4.32 -1.35 9.59
CA LEU A 275 5.07 -2.32 8.76
C LEU A 275 5.54 -3.52 9.59
N ARG A 276 6.10 -3.26 10.77
CA ARG A 276 6.51 -4.30 11.70
C ARG A 276 5.34 -5.16 12.15
N MET A 277 4.20 -4.56 12.50
CA MET A 277 3.00 -5.27 12.90
C MET A 277 2.40 -6.08 11.76
N MET A 278 2.29 -5.51 10.55
CA MET A 278 1.82 -6.19 9.35
C MET A 278 2.65 -7.45 9.06
N ARG A 279 3.98 -7.33 9.11
CA ARG A 279 4.89 -8.48 8.90
C ARG A 279 4.71 -9.56 9.97
N ASN A 280 4.56 -9.17 11.24
CA ASN A 280 4.32 -10.13 12.32
C ASN A 280 2.92 -10.76 12.24
N GLU A 281 1.91 -10.03 11.74
CA GLU A 281 0.57 -10.58 11.53
C GLU A 281 0.58 -11.71 10.50
N ILE A 282 1.40 -11.62 9.44
CA ILE A 282 1.56 -12.74 8.48
C ILE A 282 2.04 -14.00 9.21
N TYR A 283 3.05 -13.89 10.08
CA TYR A 283 3.53 -15.02 10.87
C TYR A 283 2.49 -15.51 11.91
N ALA A 284 1.79 -14.58 12.57
CA ALA A 284 0.74 -14.89 13.54
C ALA A 284 -0.39 -15.72 12.92
N ARG A 285 -0.78 -15.40 11.69
CA ARG A 285 -1.79 -16.18 10.92
C ARG A 285 -1.35 -17.60 10.62
N ARG A 286 -0.04 -17.88 10.61
CA ARG A 286 0.54 -19.22 10.43
C ARG A 286 0.79 -19.94 11.74
N GLY A 287 0.38 -19.32 12.87
CA GLY A 287 0.49 -19.92 14.21
C GLY A 287 1.85 -19.73 14.89
N LEU A 288 2.64 -18.71 14.49
CA LEU A 288 3.91 -18.41 15.16
C LEU A 288 3.66 -17.96 16.60
N ARG A 289 4.40 -18.56 17.54
CA ARG A 289 4.45 -18.13 18.95
C ARG A 289 5.53 -17.06 19.13
N PHE A 290 5.13 -15.87 19.55
CA PHE A 290 6.06 -14.75 19.78
C PHE A 290 6.58 -14.80 21.23
N SER A 291 7.65 -15.53 21.47
CA SER A 291 8.20 -15.68 22.84
C SER A 291 9.18 -14.58 23.25
N LYS A 292 9.77 -13.86 22.29
CA LYS A 292 10.90 -12.92 22.52
C LYS A 292 10.49 -11.45 22.65
N ASP A 293 9.33 -11.07 22.17
CA ASP A 293 8.84 -9.68 22.18
C ASP A 293 7.49 -9.62 22.89
N GLY A 294 7.51 -9.29 24.18
CA GLY A 294 6.30 -9.26 24.99
C GLY A 294 5.22 -8.28 24.51
N LYS A 295 5.58 -7.23 23.75
CA LYS A 295 4.61 -6.28 23.18
C LYS A 295 3.85 -6.91 22.02
N ILE A 296 4.54 -7.59 21.10
CA ILE A 296 3.94 -8.29 19.97
C ILE A 296 3.10 -9.47 20.46
N GLN A 297 3.62 -10.27 21.39
CA GLN A 297 2.88 -11.37 22.00
C GLN A 297 1.54 -10.89 22.57
N LYS A 298 1.57 -9.87 23.42
CA LYS A 298 0.37 -9.31 24.04
C LYS A 298 -0.62 -8.77 23.01
N HIS A 299 -0.13 -8.16 21.93
CA HIS A 299 -0.98 -7.65 20.86
C HIS A 299 -1.77 -8.79 20.21
N PHE A 300 -1.10 -9.87 19.79
CA PHE A 300 -1.80 -10.97 19.14
C PHE A 300 -2.62 -11.82 20.11
N GLU A 301 -2.18 -12.03 21.35
CA GLU A 301 -2.97 -12.73 22.37
C GLU A 301 -4.32 -12.07 22.67
N SER A 302 -4.46 -10.77 22.38
CA SER A 302 -5.74 -10.07 22.51
C SER A 302 -6.70 -10.32 21.33
N LYS A 303 -6.28 -11.07 20.32
CA LYS A 303 -7.06 -11.32 19.09
C LYS A 303 -7.68 -12.71 19.11
N ASP A 304 -8.98 -12.81 18.96
CA ASP A 304 -9.72 -14.09 18.98
C ASP A 304 -9.27 -15.08 17.90
N TRP A 305 -8.73 -14.58 16.79
CA TRP A 305 -8.26 -15.41 15.66
C TRP A 305 -6.82 -15.95 15.84
N TYR A 306 -6.05 -15.46 16.81
CA TYR A 306 -4.66 -15.86 16.98
C TYR A 306 -4.55 -17.14 17.81
N HIS A 307 -4.00 -18.19 17.19
CA HIS A 307 -3.77 -19.49 17.81
C HIS A 307 -2.28 -19.88 17.66
N PRO A 308 -1.42 -19.61 18.66
CA PRO A 308 0.00 -19.95 18.57
C PRO A 308 0.21 -21.44 18.65
N GLU A 309 0.91 -22.02 17.67
CA GLU A 309 1.12 -23.45 17.53
C GLU A 309 2.61 -23.84 17.56
N ALA A 310 3.47 -23.03 16.94
CA ALA A 310 4.87 -23.36 16.73
C ALA A 310 5.80 -22.17 16.97
N ASP A 311 7.06 -22.45 17.28
CA ASP A 311 8.11 -21.43 17.46
C ASP A 311 8.80 -21.06 16.12
N ASP A 312 8.57 -21.87 15.07
CA ASP A 312 8.94 -21.60 13.67
C ASP A 312 7.80 -22.05 12.76
N VAL A 313 7.45 -21.21 11.80
CA VAL A 313 6.38 -21.45 10.81
C VAL A 313 6.87 -21.21 9.38
N SER A 314 8.18 -21.25 9.17
CA SER A 314 8.78 -20.98 7.85
C SER A 314 8.27 -21.92 6.76
N ASP A 315 7.96 -23.16 7.10
CA ASP A 315 7.40 -24.21 6.24
C ASP A 315 5.90 -24.03 5.94
N ARG A 316 5.22 -23.15 6.67
CA ARG A 316 3.79 -22.88 6.54
C ARG A 316 3.49 -21.62 5.72
N LEU A 317 4.52 -20.84 5.38
CA LEU A 317 4.36 -19.63 4.60
C LEU A 317 3.97 -19.95 3.17
N THR A 318 2.94 -19.28 2.67
CA THR A 318 2.57 -19.33 1.25
C THR A 318 3.55 -18.49 0.40
N GLU A 319 3.50 -18.64 -0.93
CA GLU A 319 4.27 -17.78 -1.82
C GLU A 319 3.90 -16.29 -1.64
N LEU A 320 2.62 -15.98 -1.38
CA LEU A 320 2.16 -14.63 -1.11
C LEU A 320 2.71 -14.09 0.22
N ASP A 321 2.69 -14.91 1.28
CA ASP A 321 3.28 -14.54 2.56
C ASP A 321 4.76 -14.19 2.43
N ALA A 322 5.52 -15.06 1.76
CA ALA A 322 6.95 -14.87 1.53
C ALA A 322 7.24 -13.61 0.71
N LEU A 323 6.44 -13.35 -0.33
CA LEU A 323 6.53 -12.15 -1.14
C LEU A 323 6.29 -10.90 -0.29
N ASN A 324 5.18 -10.85 0.44
CA ASN A 324 4.82 -9.69 1.23
C ASN A 324 5.81 -9.44 2.38
N ILE A 325 6.31 -10.49 3.04
CA ILE A 325 7.39 -10.38 4.03
C ILE A 325 8.66 -9.76 3.41
N ALA A 326 9.06 -10.21 2.22
CA ALA A 326 10.24 -9.69 1.54
C ALA A 326 10.06 -8.20 1.18
N MET A 327 8.90 -7.83 0.66
CA MET A 327 8.57 -6.44 0.30
C MET A 327 8.53 -5.53 1.53
N ILE A 328 7.89 -5.97 2.62
CA ILE A 328 7.84 -5.21 3.88
C ILE A 328 9.26 -4.98 4.44
N ARG A 329 10.08 -6.05 4.54
CA ARG A 329 11.47 -5.94 5.01
C ARG A 329 12.29 -4.97 4.18
N ARG A 330 12.09 -4.96 2.86
CA ARG A 330 12.77 -4.04 1.97
C ARG A 330 12.43 -2.59 2.29
N VAL A 331 11.15 -2.27 2.51
CA VAL A 331 10.72 -0.91 2.87
C VAL A 331 11.21 -0.54 4.28
N GLU A 332 11.12 -1.45 5.27
CA GLU A 332 11.71 -1.24 6.61
C GLU A 332 13.21 -0.92 6.52
N GLU A 333 13.96 -1.57 5.63
CA GLU A 333 15.39 -1.29 5.42
C GLU A 333 15.63 0.05 4.72
N MET A 334 14.85 0.35 3.69
CA MET A 334 14.93 1.64 2.99
C MET A 334 14.62 2.82 3.92
N ASN A 335 13.63 2.68 4.80
CA ASN A 335 13.30 3.71 5.79
C ASN A 335 14.48 3.97 6.75
N LYS A 336 15.21 2.93 7.13
CA LYS A 336 16.38 3.05 8.04
C LYS A 336 17.61 3.63 7.36
N THR A 337 17.84 3.36 6.08
CA THR A 337 19.10 3.65 5.39
C THR A 337 19.00 4.83 4.45
N LEU A 338 18.02 4.84 3.55
CA LEU A 338 17.92 5.83 2.49
C LEU A 338 17.31 7.14 2.95
N ILE A 339 16.23 7.10 3.71
CA ILE A 339 15.55 8.33 4.15
C ILE A 339 16.46 9.19 5.03
N PRO A 340 17.15 8.64 6.06
CA PRO A 340 18.12 9.42 6.83
C PRO A 340 19.27 9.98 5.98
N LEU A 341 19.75 9.22 4.98
CA LEU A 341 20.81 9.65 4.08
C LEU A 341 20.35 10.82 3.17
N LEU A 342 19.15 10.71 2.60
CA LEU A 342 18.56 11.78 1.78
C LEU A 342 18.32 13.06 2.59
N LEU A 343 17.88 12.95 3.83
CA LEU A 343 17.74 14.07 4.76
C LEU A 343 19.11 14.71 5.09
N LEU A 344 20.15 13.90 5.30
CA LEU A 344 21.51 14.35 5.59
C LEU A 344 22.15 15.07 4.39
N MET A 345 21.86 14.61 3.17
CA MET A 345 22.36 15.19 1.92
C MET A 345 21.59 16.45 1.48
N GLY A 346 20.55 16.86 2.22
CA GLY A 346 19.75 18.05 1.89
C GLY A 346 18.92 17.89 0.61
N LEU A 347 18.73 16.67 0.13
CA LEU A 347 17.92 16.33 -1.04
C LEU A 347 16.41 16.32 -0.70
N GLN A 348 15.98 17.24 0.17
CA GLN A 348 14.57 17.62 0.19
C GLN A 348 14.34 18.45 -1.08
N GLY A 349 13.57 17.86 -1.99
CA GLY A 349 13.33 18.30 -3.34
C GLY A 349 13.26 19.83 -3.54
N LYS A 350 14.35 20.41 -4.03
CA LYS A 350 14.23 21.51 -4.94
C LYS A 350 14.03 20.91 -6.32
N ALA A 351 12.81 21.01 -6.82
CA ALA A 351 12.58 20.82 -8.24
C ALA A 351 13.57 21.73 -9.01
N PRO A 352 14.21 21.24 -10.08
CA PRO A 352 15.02 22.10 -10.90
C PRO A 352 14.15 23.26 -11.43
N GLU A 353 14.58 24.50 -11.18
CA GLU A 353 13.93 25.65 -11.78
C GLU A 353 13.93 25.47 -13.32
N PRO A 354 12.80 25.72 -13.98
CA PRO A 354 12.76 25.67 -15.43
C PRO A 354 13.74 26.72 -15.96
N GLU A 355 14.72 26.29 -16.74
CA GLU A 355 15.59 27.19 -17.50
C GLU A 355 14.69 28.10 -18.37
N ARG A 356 14.91 29.43 -18.21
CA ARG A 356 14.19 30.47 -18.94
C ARG A 356 14.62 30.54 -20.40
#